data_e81e360289fabfe334e76c304658dd49
#
_entry.id   e81e360289fabfe334e76c304658dd49
#
_cell.length_a   1.000
_cell.length_b   1.000
_cell.length_c   1.000
_cell.angle_alpha   90.00
_cell.angle_beta   90.00
_cell.angle_gamma   90.00
#
_symmetry.space_group_name_H-M   'P 1'
#
loop_
_entity.id
_entity.type
_entity.pdbx_description
1 polymer ?
#
loop_
_entity_poly.entity_id
_entity_poly.type
_entity_poly.pdbx_seq_one_letter_code
_entity_poly.pdbx_strand_id
1 'polypeptide(L)'
;KIKKQGGDSRDDVSLIRGVVIDKKRVFEQMPEKVTNAKVALLAQPLEITKTQVKSKIKITSSDQVRAFSEQERESLRKLADQIVAAGANVVLCQKGIADAVQYYLAKHGVYAIEDVKEEDMKFAARALGGSIVNKPEELTEEALGHAEMVEEVPDADLTIISGCENPKSVTILLRGTSQLLLDELERGVYDGTRVIQDAIEDGKFVTGGGSVETELQLRIRDYAATIGGRVQLAIEAFANAFEVIPRTLAENSGFDTIDKVVAMRKAHAKGAR
;
A
#
# COMPACT_ATOMS: atom_id res chain seq x y z
N LYS A 1 -4.35 1.65 -1.99
CA LYS A 1 -3.03 1.04 -1.80
C LYS A 1 -3.04 -0.39 -2.34
N ILE A 2 -1.92 -0.88 -2.86
CA ILE A 2 -1.77 -2.26 -3.32
C ILE A 2 -0.93 -3.00 -2.27
N LYS A 3 -1.37 -4.20 -1.86
CA LYS A 3 -0.67 -5.10 -0.95
C LYS A 3 -0.55 -6.49 -1.58
N LYS A 4 0.58 -7.15 -1.36
CA LYS A 4 0.90 -8.48 -1.89
C LYS A 4 0.97 -9.47 -0.75
N GLN A 5 0.41 -10.66 -0.95
CA GLN A 5 0.51 -11.77 -0.01
C GLN A 5 0.81 -13.08 -0.76
N GLY A 6 1.86 -13.79 -0.33
CA GLY A 6 2.09 -15.16 -0.77
C GLY A 6 1.06 -16.12 -0.16
N GLY A 7 0.63 -17.14 -0.91
CA GLY A 7 -0.31 -18.15 -0.45
C GLY A 7 -0.85 -19.02 -1.59
N ASP A 8 -1.55 -20.07 -1.25
CA ASP A 8 -2.08 -21.08 -2.20
C ASP A 8 -3.30 -20.65 -3.01
N SER A 9 -3.86 -19.50 -2.72
CA SER A 9 -5.09 -19.05 -3.36
C SER A 9 -4.83 -18.55 -4.78
N ARG A 10 -5.44 -19.20 -5.73
CA ARG A 10 -5.23 -18.95 -7.18
C ARG A 10 -5.91 -17.70 -7.69
N ASP A 11 -6.90 -17.13 -7.01
CA ASP A 11 -7.83 -16.18 -7.66
C ASP A 11 -8.33 -15.03 -6.78
N ASP A 12 -7.66 -14.71 -5.66
CA ASP A 12 -8.22 -13.71 -4.76
C ASP A 12 -7.51 -12.36 -4.84
N VAL A 13 -7.81 -11.62 -5.89
CA VAL A 13 -7.69 -10.16 -5.84
C VAL A 13 -8.90 -9.64 -5.09
N SER A 14 -8.71 -9.14 -3.89
CA SER A 14 -9.80 -8.59 -3.09
C SER A 14 -9.67 -7.08 -2.90
N LEU A 15 -10.81 -6.40 -3.04
CA LEU A 15 -10.92 -4.98 -2.79
C LEU A 15 -11.42 -4.77 -1.35
N ILE A 16 -10.53 -4.30 -0.48
CA ILE A 16 -10.82 -4.04 0.92
C ILE A 16 -11.04 -2.55 1.10
N ARG A 17 -12.25 -2.17 1.56
CA ARG A 17 -12.55 -0.78 1.94
C ARG A 17 -11.97 -0.52 3.32
N GLY A 18 -10.68 -0.16 3.36
CA GLY A 18 -9.94 0.01 4.58
C GLY A 18 -8.45 -0.17 4.39
N VAL A 19 -7.78 -0.56 5.46
CA VAL A 19 -6.32 -0.70 5.55
C VAL A 19 -5.95 -2.16 5.75
N VAL A 20 -4.92 -2.61 5.06
CA VAL A 20 -4.28 -3.90 5.28
C VAL A 20 -2.84 -3.65 5.73
N ILE A 21 -2.45 -4.27 6.83
CA ILE A 21 -1.11 -4.19 7.42
C ILE A 21 -0.47 -5.56 7.35
N ASP A 22 0.77 -5.65 6.82
CA ASP A 22 1.55 -6.89 6.68
C ASP A 22 2.17 -7.30 8.02
N LYS A 23 1.35 -7.42 9.03
CA LYS A 23 1.72 -7.79 10.40
C LYS A 23 0.52 -8.42 11.09
N LYS A 24 0.77 -9.32 12.01
CA LYS A 24 -0.20 -9.88 12.94
C LYS A 24 -0.08 -9.25 14.33
N ARG A 25 -0.97 -9.60 15.24
CA ARG A 25 -0.87 -9.23 16.66
C ARG A 25 0.47 -9.66 17.25
N VAL A 26 1.03 -8.83 18.11
CA VAL A 26 2.34 -9.09 18.72
C VAL A 26 2.32 -10.18 19.78
N PHE A 27 1.16 -10.49 20.37
CA PHE A 27 1.02 -11.46 21.44
C PHE A 27 -0.23 -12.33 21.26
N GLU A 28 -0.08 -13.64 21.31
CA GLU A 28 -1.15 -14.61 20.99
C GLU A 28 -2.37 -14.53 21.92
N GLN A 29 -2.21 -14.02 23.15
CA GLN A 29 -3.33 -13.85 24.09
C GLN A 29 -4.18 -12.61 23.82
N MET A 30 -3.78 -11.78 22.87
CA MET A 30 -4.62 -10.66 22.39
C MET A 30 -5.80 -11.18 21.57
N PRO A 31 -6.93 -10.44 21.53
CA PRO A 31 -8.09 -10.84 20.74
C PRO A 31 -7.73 -10.92 19.25
N GLU A 32 -8.26 -11.90 18.52
CA GLU A 32 -8.08 -12.02 17.06
C GLU A 32 -8.90 -11.01 16.28
N LYS A 33 -9.97 -10.55 16.91
CA LYS A 33 -10.94 -9.64 16.30
C LYS A 33 -11.42 -8.60 17.33
N VAL A 34 -11.42 -7.35 16.90
CA VAL A 34 -11.92 -6.22 17.69
C VAL A 34 -12.97 -5.49 16.89
N THR A 35 -14.16 -5.32 17.47
CA THR A 35 -15.26 -4.51 16.91
C THR A 35 -15.31 -3.15 17.57
N ASN A 36 -15.82 -2.14 16.86
CA ASN A 36 -15.82 -0.74 17.31
C ASN A 36 -14.42 -0.30 17.74
N ALA A 37 -13.47 -0.48 16.82
CA ALA A 37 -12.05 -0.25 17.08
C ALA A 37 -11.76 1.25 17.26
N LYS A 38 -11.19 1.59 18.41
CA LYS A 38 -10.54 2.87 18.70
C LYS A 38 -9.04 2.67 18.61
N VAL A 39 -8.44 3.17 17.54
CA VAL A 39 -7.07 2.85 17.13
C VAL A 39 -6.10 3.95 17.55
N ALA A 40 -5.15 3.61 18.42
CA ALA A 40 -4.03 4.47 18.76
C ALA A 40 -2.88 4.27 17.76
N LEU A 41 -2.36 5.37 17.22
CA LEU A 41 -1.28 5.39 16.24
C LEU A 41 -0.02 5.98 16.90
N LEU A 42 0.98 5.14 17.19
CA LEU A 42 2.17 5.53 17.95
C LEU A 42 3.43 5.47 17.08
N ALA A 43 4.20 6.57 17.03
CA ALA A 43 5.41 6.66 16.24
C ALA A 43 6.66 6.18 17.00
N GLN A 44 6.70 6.30 18.32
CA GLN A 44 7.82 5.90 19.15
C GLN A 44 7.65 4.48 19.73
N PRO A 45 8.77 3.81 20.10
CA PRO A 45 8.71 2.51 20.73
C PRO A 45 8.01 2.56 22.10
N LEU A 46 7.27 1.53 22.41
CA LEU A 46 6.70 1.31 23.74
C LEU A 46 7.67 0.51 24.61
N GLU A 47 8.82 1.11 24.85
CA GLU A 47 9.94 0.54 25.63
C GLU A 47 10.47 1.60 26.59
N ILE A 48 11.23 1.14 27.59
CA ILE A 48 11.98 2.04 28.43
C ILE A 48 13.11 2.65 27.62
N THR A 49 13.02 3.95 27.35
CA THR A 49 14.08 4.68 26.65
C THR A 49 15.33 4.69 27.54
N LYS A 50 16.36 3.96 27.14
CA LYS A 50 17.67 4.08 27.79
C LYS A 50 18.15 5.50 27.62
N THR A 51 18.34 6.22 28.75
CA THR A 51 18.86 7.59 28.73
C THR A 51 20.13 7.64 27.88
N GLN A 52 20.23 8.61 26.95
CA GLN A 52 21.42 8.81 26.10
C GLN A 52 22.70 9.12 26.91
N VAL A 53 22.57 9.41 28.17
CA VAL A 53 23.69 9.59 29.10
C VAL A 53 24.13 8.20 29.59
N LYS A 54 25.34 7.79 29.28
CA LYS A 54 25.98 6.59 29.80
C LYS A 54 26.26 6.74 31.31
N SER A 55 25.23 6.86 32.12
CA SER A 55 25.31 6.82 33.57
C SER A 55 25.52 5.36 33.98
N LYS A 56 26.72 4.99 34.37
CA LYS A 56 26.99 3.70 35.00
C LYS A 56 26.41 3.75 36.40
N ILE A 57 25.20 3.21 36.57
CA ILE A 57 24.64 2.98 37.89
C ILE A 57 25.40 1.78 38.48
N LYS A 58 26.21 2.02 39.52
CA LYS A 58 26.88 0.95 40.27
C LYS A 58 25.86 0.33 41.21
N ILE A 59 25.31 -0.80 40.83
CA ILE A 59 24.42 -1.59 41.69
C ILE A 59 25.30 -2.43 42.61
N THR A 60 25.17 -2.21 43.91
CA THR A 60 26.03 -2.86 44.94
C THR A 60 25.27 -3.86 45.81
N SER A 61 23.96 -3.95 45.72
CA SER A 61 23.16 -4.90 46.49
C SER A 61 22.02 -5.54 45.65
N SER A 62 21.63 -6.78 46.04
CA SER A 62 20.50 -7.48 45.42
C SER A 62 19.15 -6.76 45.59
N ASP A 63 18.99 -6.01 46.68
CA ASP A 63 17.77 -5.26 46.93
C ASP A 63 17.63 -4.07 45.98
N GLN A 64 18.76 -3.43 45.62
CA GLN A 64 18.76 -2.37 44.57
C GLN A 64 18.41 -2.91 43.21
N VAL A 65 18.84 -4.14 42.85
CA VAL A 65 18.45 -4.80 41.60
C VAL A 65 16.94 -5.02 41.55
N ARG A 66 16.36 -5.52 42.65
CA ARG A 66 14.90 -5.75 42.74
C ARG A 66 14.11 -4.45 42.61
N ALA A 67 14.51 -3.42 43.39
CA ALA A 67 13.84 -2.12 43.32
C ALA A 67 13.89 -1.50 41.92
N PHE A 68 15.03 -1.65 41.22
CA PHE A 68 15.18 -1.16 39.85
C PHE A 68 14.27 -1.93 38.86
N SER A 69 14.23 -3.26 38.98
CA SER A 69 13.35 -4.09 38.14
C SER A 69 11.85 -3.82 38.40
N GLU A 70 11.49 -3.53 39.65
CA GLU A 70 10.10 -3.14 39.99
C GLU A 70 9.76 -1.78 39.41
N GLN A 71 10.65 -0.81 39.46
CA GLN A 71 10.47 0.51 38.87
C GLN A 71 10.36 0.42 37.34
N GLU A 72 11.18 -0.42 36.69
CA GLU A 72 11.06 -0.68 35.25
C GLU A 72 9.69 -1.25 34.89
N ARG A 73 9.24 -2.27 35.62
CA ARG A 73 7.90 -2.87 35.41
C ARG A 73 6.78 -1.87 35.60
N GLU A 74 6.87 -1.04 36.64
CA GLU A 74 5.85 -0.02 36.89
C GLU A 74 5.81 1.04 35.78
N SER A 75 6.98 1.41 35.24
CA SER A 75 7.08 2.34 34.12
C SER A 75 6.46 1.76 32.85
N LEU A 76 6.75 0.48 32.51
CA LEU A 76 6.16 -0.21 31.38
C LEU A 76 4.64 -0.40 31.53
N ARG A 77 4.20 -0.69 32.75
CA ARG A 77 2.77 -0.79 33.05
C ARG A 77 2.07 0.55 32.84
N LYS A 78 2.67 1.66 33.27
CA LYS A 78 2.12 3.02 33.06
C LYS A 78 1.90 3.34 31.59
N LEU A 79 2.79 2.89 30.68
CA LEU A 79 2.60 3.08 29.24
C LEU A 79 1.33 2.37 28.75
N ALA A 80 1.09 1.13 29.19
CA ALA A 80 -0.11 0.40 28.82
C ALA A 80 -1.36 1.04 29.43
N ASP A 81 -1.31 1.42 30.73
CA ASP A 81 -2.42 2.06 31.44
C ASP A 81 -2.82 3.40 30.80
N GLN A 82 -1.88 4.20 30.29
CA GLN A 82 -2.14 5.44 29.55
C GLN A 82 -2.90 5.20 28.25
N ILE A 83 -2.51 4.16 27.48
CA ILE A 83 -3.19 3.79 26.23
C ILE A 83 -4.63 3.35 26.51
N VAL A 84 -4.83 2.53 27.53
CA VAL A 84 -6.15 2.06 27.96
C VAL A 84 -7.00 3.22 28.51
N ALA A 85 -6.41 4.13 29.28
CA ALA A 85 -7.08 5.31 29.83
C ALA A 85 -7.57 6.27 28.73
N ALA A 86 -6.86 6.38 27.61
CA ALA A 86 -7.31 7.12 26.43
C ALA A 86 -8.48 6.44 25.69
N GLY A 87 -8.85 5.21 26.07
CA GLY A 87 -9.96 4.46 25.49
C GLY A 87 -9.59 3.65 24.25
N ALA A 88 -8.30 3.50 23.92
CA ALA A 88 -7.87 2.71 22.79
C ALA A 88 -8.02 1.20 23.06
N ASN A 89 -8.59 0.47 22.11
CA ASN A 89 -8.68 -1.00 22.12
C ASN A 89 -7.84 -1.66 21.00
N VAL A 90 -7.22 -0.82 20.14
CA VAL A 90 -6.26 -1.24 19.11
C VAL A 90 -5.06 -0.28 19.13
N VAL A 91 -3.86 -0.84 19.01
CA VAL A 91 -2.59 -0.08 18.95
C VAL A 91 -1.82 -0.45 17.70
N LEU A 92 -1.48 0.55 16.91
CA LEU A 92 -0.51 0.43 15.82
C LEU A 92 0.75 1.18 16.23
N CYS A 93 1.84 0.46 16.43
CA CYS A 93 3.12 1.04 16.78
C CYS A 93 4.10 0.95 15.61
N GLN A 94 4.75 2.06 15.28
CA GLN A 94 5.74 2.12 14.20
C GLN A 94 7.06 1.43 14.61
N LYS A 95 7.28 1.25 15.89
CA LYS A 95 8.47 0.64 16.48
C LYS A 95 8.07 -0.54 17.35
N GLY A 96 9.07 -1.17 18.00
CA GLY A 96 8.84 -2.30 18.89
C GLY A 96 8.02 -1.97 20.13
N ILE A 97 7.39 -3.00 20.69
CA ILE A 97 6.64 -2.97 21.94
C ILE A 97 7.29 -3.95 22.91
N ALA A 98 7.75 -3.47 24.06
CA ALA A 98 8.36 -4.36 25.07
C ALA A 98 7.40 -5.46 25.52
N ASP A 99 7.91 -6.69 25.74
CA ASP A 99 7.10 -7.87 26.12
C ASP A 99 6.20 -7.63 27.32
N ALA A 100 6.66 -6.86 28.31
CA ALA A 100 5.86 -6.52 29.47
C ALA A 100 4.66 -5.61 29.09
N VAL A 101 4.83 -4.69 28.15
CA VAL A 101 3.75 -3.84 27.65
C VAL A 101 2.77 -4.67 26.84
N GLN A 102 3.24 -5.57 25.98
CA GLN A 102 2.41 -6.53 25.23
C GLN A 102 1.50 -7.33 26.17
N TYR A 103 2.08 -7.86 27.25
CA TYR A 103 1.33 -8.60 28.27
C TYR A 103 0.26 -7.75 28.95
N TYR A 104 0.57 -6.51 29.32
CA TYR A 104 -0.40 -5.62 29.96
C TYR A 104 -1.52 -5.21 29.00
N LEU A 105 -1.20 -4.91 27.75
CA LEU A 105 -2.19 -4.62 26.71
C LEU A 105 -3.11 -5.82 26.48
N ALA A 106 -2.56 -7.02 26.36
CA ALA A 106 -3.35 -8.25 26.20
C ALA A 106 -4.29 -8.49 27.39
N LYS A 107 -3.82 -8.24 28.63
CA LYS A 107 -4.67 -8.37 29.84
C LYS A 107 -5.88 -7.42 29.82
N HIS A 108 -5.75 -6.28 29.17
CA HIS A 108 -6.84 -5.32 28.97
C HIS A 108 -7.66 -5.58 27.70
N GLY A 109 -7.37 -6.67 26.96
CA GLY A 109 -8.07 -7.01 25.73
C GLY A 109 -7.75 -6.08 24.56
N VAL A 110 -6.61 -5.41 24.58
CA VAL A 110 -6.15 -4.50 23.52
C VAL A 110 -5.42 -5.31 22.45
N TYR A 111 -5.76 -5.10 21.19
CA TYR A 111 -5.06 -5.64 20.03
C TYR A 111 -3.88 -4.75 19.68
N ALA A 112 -2.70 -5.27 19.52
CA ALA A 112 -1.51 -4.47 19.22
C ALA A 112 -0.66 -5.06 18.09
N ILE A 113 -0.14 -4.18 17.24
CA ILE A 113 0.80 -4.49 16.16
C ILE A 113 2.03 -3.60 16.33
N GLU A 114 3.21 -4.17 16.14
CA GLU A 114 4.48 -3.47 16.17
C GLU A 114 5.16 -3.40 14.79
N ASP A 115 6.22 -2.61 14.69
CA ASP A 115 7.02 -2.44 13.47
C ASP A 115 6.18 -2.11 12.22
N VAL A 116 5.13 -1.32 12.39
CA VAL A 116 4.29 -0.86 11.27
C VAL A 116 5.08 0.15 10.45
N LYS A 117 5.16 -0.06 9.14
CA LYS A 117 5.88 0.84 8.23
C LYS A 117 5.28 2.25 8.27
N GLU A 118 6.14 3.26 8.16
CA GLU A 118 5.73 4.68 8.20
C GLU A 118 4.64 5.00 7.16
N GLU A 119 4.74 4.43 5.96
CA GLU A 119 3.75 4.62 4.90
C GLU A 119 2.39 4.01 5.27
N ASP A 120 2.39 2.84 5.94
CA ASP A 120 1.18 2.20 6.41
C ASP A 120 0.54 2.98 7.55
N MET A 121 1.36 3.54 8.46
CA MET A 121 0.90 4.43 9.52
C MET A 121 0.22 5.70 8.97
N LYS A 122 0.84 6.35 7.99
CA LYS A 122 0.26 7.55 7.33
C LYS A 122 -1.03 7.22 6.58
N PHE A 123 -1.08 6.04 5.96
CA PHE A 123 -2.27 5.57 5.27
C PHE A 123 -3.39 5.24 6.27
N ALA A 124 -3.05 4.55 7.37
CA ALA A 124 -3.99 4.23 8.45
C ALA A 124 -4.53 5.50 9.12
N ALA A 125 -3.69 6.48 9.43
CA ALA A 125 -4.12 7.75 10.02
C ALA A 125 -5.18 8.45 9.15
N ARG A 126 -4.97 8.50 7.84
CA ARG A 126 -5.94 9.09 6.89
C ARG A 126 -7.24 8.28 6.78
N ALA A 127 -7.14 6.96 6.82
CA ALA A 127 -8.30 6.07 6.69
C ALA A 127 -9.18 6.12 7.94
N LEU A 128 -8.55 6.14 9.10
CA LEU A 128 -9.18 6.04 10.42
C LEU A 128 -9.62 7.40 10.99
N GLY A 129 -9.20 8.51 10.37
CA GLY A 129 -9.45 9.85 10.91
C GLY A 129 -8.64 10.20 12.16
N GLY A 130 -7.65 9.36 12.54
CA GLY A 130 -6.81 9.55 13.72
C GLY A 130 -5.52 10.30 13.45
N SER A 131 -4.84 10.69 14.52
CA SER A 131 -3.55 11.37 14.48
C SER A 131 -2.42 10.46 14.97
N ILE A 132 -1.26 10.53 14.30
CA ILE A 132 -0.06 9.82 14.77
C ILE A 132 0.56 10.64 15.90
N VAL A 133 0.65 10.05 17.11
CA VAL A 133 1.26 10.68 18.28
C VAL A 133 2.61 10.03 18.58
N ASN A 134 3.51 10.83 19.18
CA ASN A 134 4.84 10.33 19.50
C ASN A 134 4.85 9.50 20.78
N LYS A 135 4.16 9.93 21.81
CA LYS A 135 4.16 9.29 23.14
C LYS A 135 2.77 8.95 23.61
N PRO A 136 2.58 7.87 24.37
CA PRO A 136 1.29 7.53 24.97
C PRO A 136 0.69 8.64 25.84
N GLU A 137 1.53 9.49 26.46
CA GLU A 137 1.12 10.63 27.28
C GLU A 137 0.38 11.71 26.49
N GLU A 138 0.64 11.80 25.18
CA GLU A 138 0.02 12.76 24.26
C GLU A 138 -1.30 12.22 23.67
N LEU A 139 -1.64 10.96 23.98
CA LEU A 139 -2.81 10.30 23.43
C LEU A 139 -4.08 10.82 24.09
N THR A 140 -4.93 11.42 23.28
CA THR A 140 -6.26 11.89 23.67
C THR A 140 -7.34 11.09 22.91
N GLU A 141 -8.55 11.09 23.40
CA GLU A 141 -9.67 10.41 22.69
C GLU A 141 -9.86 10.98 21.27
N GLU A 142 -9.64 12.26 21.05
CA GLU A 142 -9.72 12.94 19.75
C GLU A 142 -8.61 12.53 18.78
N ALA A 143 -7.48 12.03 19.30
CA ALA A 143 -6.37 11.54 18.46
C ALA A 143 -6.57 10.10 17.99
N LEU A 144 -7.53 9.38 18.57
CA LEU A 144 -7.81 8.01 18.17
C LEU A 144 -8.48 7.94 16.80
N GLY A 145 -8.07 6.98 16.02
CA GLY A 145 -8.75 6.63 14.78
C GLY A 145 -9.90 5.67 15.04
N HIS A 146 -10.90 5.62 14.15
CA HIS A 146 -12.07 4.78 14.28
C HIS A 146 -12.24 3.81 13.12
N ALA A 147 -12.60 2.57 13.45
CA ALA A 147 -12.97 1.55 12.49
C ALA A 147 -14.05 0.64 13.07
N GLU A 148 -14.89 0.07 12.21
CA GLU A 148 -15.90 -0.89 12.66
C GLU A 148 -15.26 -2.19 13.15
N MET A 149 -14.18 -2.62 12.46
CA MET A 149 -13.57 -3.92 12.72
C MET A 149 -12.08 -3.94 12.42
N VAL A 150 -11.35 -4.57 13.32
CA VAL A 150 -9.95 -4.98 13.12
C VAL A 150 -9.88 -6.48 13.33
N GLU A 151 -9.35 -7.22 12.38
CA GLU A 151 -9.22 -8.67 12.47
C GLU A 151 -7.91 -9.16 11.87
N GLU A 152 -7.36 -10.21 12.48
CA GLU A 152 -6.23 -10.96 11.96
C GLU A 152 -6.72 -11.98 10.92
N VAL A 153 -6.03 -12.08 9.80
CA VAL A 153 -6.35 -13.09 8.79
C VAL A 153 -5.70 -14.41 9.22
N PRO A 154 -6.47 -15.49 9.41
CA PRO A 154 -5.91 -16.79 9.75
C PRO A 154 -4.87 -17.25 8.71
N ASP A 155 -3.78 -17.85 9.20
CA ASP A 155 -2.68 -18.38 8.37
C ASP A 155 -1.94 -17.34 7.50
N ALA A 156 -2.15 -16.07 7.80
CA ALA A 156 -1.46 -14.97 7.14
C ALA A 156 -0.95 -13.97 8.17
N ASP A 157 0.25 -13.46 7.98
CA ASP A 157 0.79 -12.40 8.84
C ASP A 157 0.16 -11.04 8.44
N LEU A 158 -1.17 -10.98 8.38
CA LEU A 158 -1.94 -9.80 7.95
C LEU A 158 -2.99 -9.41 8.99
N THR A 159 -3.16 -8.10 9.14
CA THR A 159 -4.30 -7.50 9.83
C THR A 159 -5.12 -6.66 8.86
N ILE A 160 -6.43 -6.88 8.85
CA ILE A 160 -7.40 -6.11 8.07
C ILE A 160 -8.14 -5.16 9.00
N ILE A 161 -8.18 -3.89 8.63
CA ILE A 161 -8.94 -2.83 9.30
C ILE A 161 -10.03 -2.38 8.33
N SER A 162 -11.28 -2.65 8.65
CA SER A 162 -12.44 -2.37 7.80
C SER A 162 -13.45 -1.46 8.48
N GLY A 163 -14.34 -0.84 7.66
CA GLY A 163 -15.30 0.12 8.17
C GLY A 163 -14.64 1.36 8.74
N CYS A 164 -13.63 1.87 8.05
CA CYS A 164 -12.92 3.10 8.43
C CYS A 164 -13.84 4.31 8.25
N GLU A 165 -13.69 5.31 9.10
CA GLU A 165 -14.46 6.56 9.07
C GLU A 165 -14.35 7.29 7.73
N ASN A 166 -13.17 7.24 7.11
CA ASN A 166 -12.95 7.84 5.80
C ASN A 166 -13.01 6.78 4.68
N PRO A 167 -14.11 6.71 3.92
CA PRO A 167 -14.31 5.70 2.87
C PRO A 167 -13.39 5.89 1.65
N LYS A 168 -12.59 6.95 1.60
CA LYS A 168 -11.66 7.23 0.48
C LYS A 168 -10.40 6.37 0.50
N SER A 169 -10.18 5.62 1.57
CA SER A 169 -9.03 4.72 1.69
C SER A 169 -9.42 3.29 1.34
N VAL A 170 -8.80 2.77 0.28
CA VAL A 170 -9.07 1.43 -0.26
C VAL A 170 -7.75 0.70 -0.44
N THR A 171 -7.73 -0.58 -0.10
CA THR A 171 -6.59 -1.47 -0.35
C THR A 171 -6.98 -2.57 -1.34
N ILE A 172 -6.17 -2.76 -2.37
CA ILE A 172 -6.25 -3.91 -3.27
C ILE A 172 -5.26 -4.94 -2.73
N LEU A 173 -5.76 -6.06 -2.24
CA LEU A 173 -4.96 -7.18 -1.77
C LEU A 173 -4.78 -8.18 -2.91
N LEU A 174 -3.54 -8.40 -3.31
CA LEU A 174 -3.14 -9.37 -4.33
C LEU A 174 -2.61 -10.62 -3.64
N ARG A 175 -3.18 -11.78 -3.95
CA ARG A 175 -2.72 -13.08 -3.49
C ARG A 175 -2.16 -13.89 -4.65
N GLY A 176 -1.10 -14.65 -4.41
CA GLY A 176 -0.49 -15.47 -5.45
C GLY A 176 0.54 -16.44 -4.92
N THR A 177 0.78 -17.50 -5.69
CA THR A 177 1.67 -18.60 -5.32
C THR A 177 3.15 -18.29 -5.48
N SER A 178 3.50 -17.28 -6.28
CA SER A 178 4.90 -16.89 -6.50
C SER A 178 5.08 -15.38 -6.45
N GLN A 179 6.25 -14.94 -6.00
CA GLN A 179 6.60 -13.52 -5.95
C GLN A 179 6.61 -12.89 -7.34
N LEU A 180 7.06 -13.62 -8.37
CA LEU A 180 7.08 -13.13 -9.75
C LEU A 180 5.67 -12.81 -10.26
N LEU A 181 4.70 -13.69 -9.98
CA LEU A 181 3.30 -13.47 -10.33
C LEU A 181 2.73 -12.24 -9.59
N LEU A 182 3.03 -12.11 -8.30
CA LEU A 182 2.58 -10.98 -7.49
C LEU A 182 3.15 -9.65 -7.99
N ASP A 183 4.41 -9.62 -8.40
CA ASP A 183 5.06 -8.42 -8.94
C ASP A 183 4.46 -8.03 -10.31
N GLU A 184 4.10 -9.01 -11.13
CA GLU A 184 3.42 -8.78 -12.41
C GLU A 184 1.98 -8.26 -12.20
N LEU A 185 1.24 -8.87 -11.28
CA LEU A 185 -0.12 -8.42 -10.92
C LEU A 185 -0.09 -6.99 -10.34
N GLU A 186 0.86 -6.68 -9.46
CA GLU A 186 1.02 -5.33 -8.92
C GLU A 186 1.25 -4.30 -10.02
N ARG A 187 2.14 -4.61 -10.97
CA ARG A 187 2.42 -3.73 -12.11
C ARG A 187 1.19 -3.53 -12.97
N GLY A 188 0.49 -4.61 -13.33
CA GLY A 188 -0.73 -4.53 -14.14
C GLY A 188 -1.86 -3.74 -13.47
N VAL A 189 -2.07 -3.93 -12.16
CA VAL A 189 -3.05 -3.17 -11.39
C VAL A 189 -2.65 -1.70 -11.27
N TYR A 190 -1.35 -1.42 -11.06
CA TYR A 190 -0.84 -0.06 -11.01
C TYR A 190 -1.06 0.66 -12.34
N ASP A 191 -0.69 0.05 -13.46
CA ASP A 191 -0.87 0.61 -14.80
C ASP A 191 -2.36 0.86 -15.10
N GLY A 192 -3.22 -0.11 -14.81
CA GLY A 192 -4.67 0.04 -14.99
C GLY A 192 -5.27 1.17 -14.16
N THR A 193 -4.85 1.31 -12.90
CA THR A 193 -5.34 2.41 -12.04
C THR A 193 -4.84 3.77 -12.52
N ARG A 194 -3.62 3.87 -13.07
CA ARG A 194 -3.08 5.10 -13.64
C ARG A 194 -3.82 5.52 -14.91
N VAL A 195 -4.09 4.59 -15.80
CA VAL A 195 -4.86 4.89 -17.02
C VAL A 195 -6.26 5.43 -16.69
N ILE A 196 -6.92 4.86 -15.67
CA ILE A 196 -8.23 5.37 -15.21
C ILE A 196 -8.09 6.76 -14.61
N GLN A 197 -7.04 7.00 -13.82
CA GLN A 197 -6.76 8.32 -13.24
C GLN A 197 -6.57 9.36 -14.35
N ASP A 198 -5.71 9.08 -15.33
CA ASP A 198 -5.42 9.98 -16.44
C ASP A 198 -6.68 10.26 -17.27
N ALA A 199 -7.51 9.24 -17.51
CA ALA A 199 -8.78 9.40 -18.22
C ALA A 199 -9.77 10.32 -17.46
N ILE A 200 -9.77 10.28 -16.12
CA ILE A 200 -10.63 11.15 -15.29
C ILE A 200 -10.07 12.58 -15.26
N GLU A 201 -8.75 12.74 -15.13
CA GLU A 201 -8.09 14.03 -15.04
C GLU A 201 -8.12 14.79 -16.37
N ASP A 202 -7.79 14.12 -17.49
CA ASP A 202 -7.71 14.72 -18.82
C ASP A 202 -9.08 14.80 -19.52
N GLY A 203 -10.03 13.96 -19.13
CA GLY A 203 -11.34 13.86 -19.78
C GLY A 203 -11.28 13.41 -21.24
N LYS A 204 -10.17 12.85 -21.69
CA LYS A 204 -9.89 12.39 -23.05
C LYS A 204 -9.11 11.10 -23.02
N PHE A 205 -9.32 10.28 -24.03
CA PHE A 205 -8.56 9.07 -24.24
C PHE A 205 -8.34 8.83 -25.73
N VAL A 206 -7.34 8.05 -26.05
CA VAL A 206 -7.04 7.54 -27.39
C VAL A 206 -7.10 6.01 -27.39
N THR A 207 -7.38 5.43 -28.55
CA THR A 207 -7.39 3.97 -28.68
C THR A 207 -5.96 3.42 -28.66
N GLY A 208 -5.76 2.26 -28.04
CA GLY A 208 -4.49 1.56 -27.99
C GLY A 208 -4.20 0.73 -29.24
N GLY A 209 -3.30 -0.26 -29.10
CA GLY A 209 -2.97 -1.20 -30.18
C GLY A 209 -2.16 -0.59 -31.34
N GLY A 210 -1.50 0.55 -31.14
CA GLY A 210 -0.76 1.23 -32.20
C GLY A 210 -1.65 2.11 -33.10
N SER A 211 -2.85 2.47 -32.64
CA SER A 211 -3.78 3.29 -33.38
C SER A 211 -3.24 4.71 -33.61
N VAL A 212 -2.69 5.34 -32.56
CA VAL A 212 -2.10 6.68 -32.67
C VAL A 212 -0.91 6.69 -33.63
N GLU A 213 -0.06 5.70 -33.52
CA GLU A 213 1.13 5.51 -34.37
C GLU A 213 0.70 5.32 -35.84
N THR A 214 -0.36 4.56 -36.10
CA THR A 214 -0.90 4.40 -37.44
C THR A 214 -1.44 5.70 -38.01
N GLU A 215 -2.18 6.48 -37.22
CA GLU A 215 -2.68 7.80 -37.67
C GLU A 215 -1.52 8.77 -37.93
N LEU A 216 -0.53 8.83 -37.04
CA LEU A 216 0.66 9.64 -37.23
C LEU A 216 1.42 9.25 -38.51
N GLN A 217 1.60 7.95 -38.75
CA GLN A 217 2.22 7.46 -39.98
C GLN A 217 1.51 7.97 -41.22
N LEU A 218 0.19 7.88 -41.26
CA LEU A 218 -0.61 8.35 -42.41
C LEU A 218 -0.46 9.86 -42.60
N ARG A 219 -0.61 10.66 -41.53
CA ARG A 219 -0.50 12.12 -41.59
C ARG A 219 0.89 12.59 -42.00
N ILE A 220 1.94 11.96 -41.47
CA ILE A 220 3.34 12.30 -41.80
C ILE A 220 3.64 11.96 -43.27
N ARG A 221 3.09 10.86 -43.80
CA ARG A 221 3.23 10.53 -45.23
C ARG A 221 2.51 11.54 -46.13
N ASP A 222 1.29 11.94 -45.77
CA ASP A 222 0.56 12.98 -46.49
C ASP A 222 1.37 14.30 -46.50
N TYR A 223 1.96 14.66 -45.37
CA TYR A 223 2.81 15.84 -45.26
C TYR A 223 4.09 15.69 -46.11
N ALA A 224 4.73 14.52 -46.09
CA ALA A 224 5.92 14.26 -46.90
C ALA A 224 5.69 14.53 -48.39
N ALA A 225 4.50 14.13 -48.91
CA ALA A 225 4.13 14.35 -50.29
C ALA A 225 4.01 15.84 -50.63
N THR A 226 3.70 16.74 -49.70
CA THR A 226 3.63 18.19 -49.93
C THR A 226 5.00 18.85 -50.01
N ILE A 227 6.04 18.27 -49.39
CA ILE A 227 7.40 18.86 -49.38
C ILE A 227 8.20 18.47 -50.62
N GLY A 228 8.11 17.21 -51.05
CA GLY A 228 8.81 16.71 -52.21
C GLY A 228 10.33 16.61 -52.04
N GLY A 229 11.01 16.16 -53.11
CA GLY A 229 12.45 16.11 -53.18
C GLY A 229 13.11 15.12 -52.22
N ARG A 230 14.42 15.34 -51.90
CA ARG A 230 15.19 14.44 -51.03
C ARG A 230 14.70 14.43 -49.60
N VAL A 231 14.12 15.55 -49.14
CA VAL A 231 13.59 15.70 -47.77
C VAL A 231 12.36 14.80 -47.56
N GLN A 232 11.54 14.61 -48.61
CA GLN A 232 10.42 13.70 -48.58
C GLN A 232 10.81 12.28 -48.12
N LEU A 233 11.94 11.76 -48.66
CA LEU A 233 12.42 10.41 -48.33
C LEU A 233 12.76 10.27 -46.83
N ALA A 234 13.35 11.31 -46.23
CA ALA A 234 13.69 11.32 -44.82
C ALA A 234 12.41 11.34 -43.94
N ILE A 235 11.40 12.13 -44.35
CA ILE A 235 10.10 12.19 -43.64
C ILE A 235 9.36 10.86 -43.77
N GLU A 236 9.36 10.23 -44.93
CA GLU A 236 8.76 8.92 -45.14
C GLU A 236 9.44 7.82 -44.32
N ALA A 237 10.79 7.87 -44.21
CA ALA A 237 11.54 6.94 -43.36
C ALA A 237 11.15 7.11 -41.88
N PHE A 238 10.98 8.34 -41.43
CA PHE A 238 10.50 8.63 -40.08
C PHE A 238 9.06 8.11 -39.88
N ALA A 239 8.15 8.35 -40.81
CA ALA A 239 6.80 7.84 -40.78
C ALA A 239 6.76 6.29 -40.68
N ASN A 240 7.69 5.60 -41.39
CA ASN A 240 7.76 4.15 -41.34
C ASN A 240 8.18 3.61 -39.98
N ALA A 241 8.92 4.37 -39.19
CA ALA A 241 9.32 3.97 -37.84
C ALA A 241 8.11 3.77 -36.92
N PHE A 242 7.04 4.53 -37.08
CA PHE A 242 5.81 4.37 -36.30
C PHE A 242 5.09 3.04 -36.56
N GLU A 243 5.26 2.47 -37.74
CA GLU A 243 4.64 1.16 -38.09
C GLU A 243 5.23 -0.01 -37.27
N VAL A 244 6.43 0.15 -36.74
CA VAL A 244 7.07 -0.92 -35.96
C VAL A 244 6.20 -1.30 -34.74
N ILE A 245 5.55 -0.33 -34.09
CA ILE A 245 4.75 -0.56 -32.91
C ILE A 245 3.55 -1.47 -33.19
N PRO A 246 2.58 -1.12 -34.08
CA PRO A 246 1.46 -1.99 -34.38
C PRO A 246 1.87 -3.32 -35.01
N ARG A 247 2.97 -3.36 -35.78
CA ARG A 247 3.54 -4.57 -36.35
C ARG A 247 3.99 -5.54 -35.26
N THR A 248 4.81 -5.05 -34.32
CA THR A 248 5.33 -5.88 -33.22
C THR A 248 4.21 -6.36 -32.30
N LEU A 249 3.21 -5.52 -32.03
CA LEU A 249 2.03 -5.95 -31.27
C LEU A 249 1.25 -7.06 -31.96
N ALA A 250 1.07 -6.96 -33.29
CA ALA A 250 0.41 -8.01 -34.06
C ALA A 250 1.21 -9.33 -34.04
N GLU A 251 2.53 -9.24 -34.23
CA GLU A 251 3.45 -10.39 -34.18
C GLU A 251 3.40 -11.09 -32.82
N ASN A 252 3.55 -10.36 -31.73
CA ASN A 252 3.51 -10.89 -30.37
C ASN A 252 2.16 -11.51 -30.01
N SER A 253 1.09 -11.05 -30.67
CA SER A 253 -0.25 -11.60 -30.51
C SER A 253 -0.57 -12.79 -31.45
N GLY A 254 0.40 -13.24 -32.26
CA GLY A 254 0.23 -14.36 -33.20
C GLY A 254 -0.62 -14.05 -34.43
N PHE A 255 -0.82 -12.78 -34.78
CA PHE A 255 -1.53 -12.35 -35.95
C PHE A 255 -0.60 -12.18 -37.17
N ASP A 256 -1.16 -12.32 -38.39
CA ASP A 256 -0.46 -11.86 -39.55
C ASP A 256 -0.26 -10.35 -39.52
N THR A 257 1.03 -9.95 -39.50
CA THR A 257 1.42 -8.55 -39.29
C THR A 257 1.02 -7.66 -40.47
N ILE A 258 1.09 -8.18 -41.69
CA ILE A 258 0.74 -7.44 -42.92
C ILE A 258 -0.74 -7.17 -42.96
N ASP A 259 -1.54 -8.22 -42.77
CA ASP A 259 -3.00 -8.11 -42.78
C ASP A 259 -3.52 -7.14 -41.74
N LYS A 260 -2.95 -7.17 -40.52
CA LYS A 260 -3.36 -6.27 -39.43
C LYS A 260 -2.97 -4.81 -39.69
N VAL A 261 -1.76 -4.55 -40.13
CA VAL A 261 -1.32 -3.18 -40.47
C VAL A 261 -2.14 -2.60 -41.63
N VAL A 262 -2.42 -3.40 -42.65
CA VAL A 262 -3.26 -2.97 -43.78
C VAL A 262 -4.70 -2.71 -43.32
N ALA A 263 -5.27 -3.57 -42.47
CA ALA A 263 -6.60 -3.38 -41.92
C ALA A 263 -6.69 -2.07 -41.07
N MET A 264 -5.70 -1.79 -40.21
CA MET A 264 -5.63 -0.56 -39.42
C MET A 264 -5.57 0.68 -40.30
N ARG A 265 -4.68 0.72 -41.30
CA ARG A 265 -4.58 1.84 -42.25
C ARG A 265 -5.91 2.06 -43.01
N LYS A 266 -6.57 0.99 -43.42
CA LYS A 266 -7.88 1.06 -44.07
C LYS A 266 -8.96 1.61 -43.15
N ALA A 267 -8.92 1.24 -41.88
CA ALA A 267 -9.87 1.76 -40.88
C ALA A 267 -9.66 3.26 -40.66
N HIS A 268 -8.42 3.71 -40.43
CA HIS A 268 -8.09 5.12 -40.28
C HIS A 268 -8.41 5.97 -41.51
N ALA A 269 -8.13 5.48 -42.71
CA ALA A 269 -8.51 6.16 -43.95
C ALA A 269 -10.04 6.33 -44.11
N LYS A 270 -10.86 5.52 -43.45
CA LYS A 270 -12.32 5.65 -43.39
C LYS A 270 -12.81 6.50 -42.23
N GLY A 271 -11.89 7.11 -41.45
CA GLY A 271 -12.23 7.97 -40.31
C GLY A 271 -12.47 7.25 -38.99
N ALA A 272 -12.14 5.95 -38.87
CA ALA A 272 -12.09 5.29 -37.57
C ALA A 272 -10.92 5.87 -36.75
N ARG A 273 -11.21 6.31 -35.54
CA ARG A 273 -10.25 6.92 -34.62
C ARG A 273 -10.33 6.26 -33.27
#